data_a9c36148d1138d5e04cc6d25dfc88401
#
_entry.id   a9c36148d1138d5e04cc6d25dfc88401
#
_cell.length_a   1.000
_cell.length_b   1.000
_cell.length_c   1.000
_cell.angle_alpha   90.00
_cell.angle_beta   90.00
_cell.angle_gamma   90.00
#
_symmetry.space_group_name_H-M   'P 1'
#
loop_
_entity.id
_entity.type
_entity.pdbx_description
1 polymer ?
#
loop_
_entity_poly.entity_id
_entity_poly.type
_entity_poly.pdbx_seq_one_letter_code
_entity_poly.pdbx_strand_id
1 'polypeptide(L)'
;GIARAIAAKPDILLMDEPFGAVDEITRKGLQEELLALQQKTGMTIVFITHDIGEAFKLGSRVLIMKDGCIWQEGSKGQLLEAPRDEFVRKLLDR
;
A
#
# COMPACT_ATOMS: atom_id res chain seq x y z
N GLY A 1 -3.64 -16.41 0.85
CA GLY A 1 -3.46 -15.65 -0.38
C GLY A 1 -4.65 -14.78 -0.71
N ILE A 2 -4.54 -14.01 -1.77
CA ILE A 2 -5.60 -13.11 -2.21
C ILE A 2 -6.91 -13.88 -2.49
N ALA A 3 -6.81 -14.97 -3.22
CA ALA A 3 -7.98 -15.76 -3.58
C ALA A 3 -8.72 -16.30 -2.35
N ARG A 4 -7.96 -16.68 -1.33
CA ARG A 4 -8.54 -17.22 -0.10
C ARG A 4 -9.29 -16.13 0.66
N ALA A 5 -8.71 -14.92 0.73
CA ALA A 5 -9.35 -13.79 1.39
C ALA A 5 -10.65 -13.39 0.67
N ILE A 6 -10.64 -13.46 -0.66
CA ILE A 6 -11.81 -13.14 -1.47
C ILE A 6 -12.94 -14.14 -1.25
N ALA A 7 -12.61 -15.43 -1.08
CA ALA A 7 -13.61 -16.44 -0.83
C ALA A 7 -14.40 -16.16 0.46
N ALA A 8 -13.77 -15.50 1.43
CA ALA A 8 -14.42 -15.09 2.67
C ALA A 8 -15.26 -13.82 2.50
N LYS A 9 -15.12 -13.13 1.37
CA LYS A 9 -15.85 -11.90 1.04
C LYS A 9 -15.82 -10.85 2.14
N PRO A 10 -14.64 -10.46 2.63
CA PRO A 10 -14.54 -9.45 3.67
C PRO A 10 -14.86 -8.05 3.10
N ASP A 11 -15.39 -7.17 3.94
CA ASP A 11 -15.57 -5.77 3.57
C ASP A 11 -14.23 -5.05 3.48
N ILE A 12 -13.30 -5.45 4.32
CA ILE A 12 -11.94 -4.91 4.36
C ILE A 12 -10.96 -6.06 4.29
N LEU A 13 -10.01 -5.95 3.37
CA LEU A 13 -8.93 -6.92 3.24
C LEU A 13 -7.65 -6.32 3.78
N LEU A 14 -7.03 -6.96 4.77
CA LEU A 14 -5.77 -6.53 5.34
C LEU A 14 -4.66 -7.48 4.89
N MET A 15 -3.60 -6.92 4.33
CA MET A 15 -2.45 -7.68 3.84
C MET A 15 -1.17 -7.08 4.41
N ASP A 16 -0.31 -7.93 4.97
CA ASP A 16 0.97 -7.52 5.54
C ASP A 16 2.11 -7.93 4.62
N GLU A 17 2.73 -6.95 3.98
CA GLU A 17 3.82 -7.15 3.03
C GLU A 17 3.55 -8.27 2.02
N PRO A 18 2.44 -8.17 1.28
CA PRO A 18 1.99 -9.30 0.44
C PRO A 18 2.95 -9.65 -0.69
N PHE A 19 3.85 -8.74 -1.08
CA PHE A 19 4.74 -8.93 -2.22
C PHE A 19 6.21 -9.00 -1.81
N GLY A 20 6.50 -9.10 -0.52
CA GLY A 20 7.87 -9.00 -0.03
C GLY A 20 8.81 -10.12 -0.41
N ALA A 21 8.28 -11.32 -0.62
CA ALA A 21 9.09 -12.52 -0.84
C ALA A 21 9.12 -13.00 -2.30
N VAL A 22 8.60 -12.22 -3.25
CA VAL A 22 8.53 -12.63 -4.65
C VAL A 22 9.48 -11.80 -5.52
N ASP A 23 9.86 -12.36 -6.65
CA ASP A 23 10.70 -11.68 -7.61
C ASP A 23 9.97 -10.50 -8.24
N GLU A 24 10.71 -9.62 -8.92
CA GLU A 24 10.17 -8.38 -9.44
C GLU A 24 9.08 -8.58 -10.50
N ILE A 25 9.26 -9.54 -11.39
CA ILE A 25 8.28 -9.82 -12.45
C ILE A 25 6.98 -10.34 -11.86
N THR A 26 7.09 -11.30 -10.94
CA THR A 26 5.93 -11.88 -10.27
C THR A 26 5.23 -10.83 -9.41
N ARG A 27 6.00 -9.98 -8.73
CA ARG A 27 5.46 -8.90 -7.92
C ARG A 27 4.59 -7.96 -8.77
N LYS A 28 5.08 -7.58 -9.93
CA LYS A 28 4.35 -6.69 -10.82
C LYS A 28 3.01 -7.27 -11.24
N GLY A 29 3.01 -8.54 -11.60
CA GLY A 29 1.77 -9.26 -11.96
C GLY A 29 0.78 -9.33 -10.81
N LEU A 30 1.26 -9.62 -9.61
CA LEU A 30 0.40 -9.67 -8.42
C LEU A 30 -0.16 -8.29 -8.07
N GLN A 31 0.62 -7.25 -8.22
CA GLN A 31 0.15 -5.88 -7.98
C GLN A 31 -0.98 -5.50 -8.94
N GLU A 32 -0.83 -5.84 -10.21
CA GLU A 32 -1.86 -5.58 -11.20
C GLU A 32 -3.13 -6.36 -10.91
N GLU A 33 -2.98 -7.61 -10.47
CA GLU A 33 -4.08 -8.46 -10.08
C GLU A 33 -4.85 -7.87 -8.89
N LEU A 34 -4.12 -7.35 -7.91
CA LEU A 34 -4.72 -6.71 -6.74
C LEU A 34 -5.50 -5.45 -7.13
N LEU A 35 -4.95 -4.62 -8.01
CA LEU A 35 -5.63 -3.43 -8.50
C LEU A 35 -6.91 -3.78 -9.25
N ALA A 36 -6.85 -4.79 -10.11
CA ALA A 36 -8.02 -5.25 -10.85
C ALA A 36 -9.11 -5.76 -9.92
N LEU A 37 -8.72 -6.50 -8.89
CA LEU A 37 -9.64 -7.00 -7.89
C LEU A 37 -10.35 -5.86 -7.15
N GLN A 38 -9.60 -4.86 -6.73
CA GLN A 38 -10.16 -3.71 -6.01
C GLN A 38 -11.15 -2.96 -6.88
N GLN A 39 -10.83 -2.76 -8.16
CA GLN A 39 -11.73 -2.09 -9.10
C GLN A 39 -13.00 -2.89 -9.34
N LYS A 40 -12.87 -4.20 -9.42
CA LYS A 40 -14.00 -5.09 -9.69
C LYS A 40 -14.95 -5.19 -8.50
N THR A 41 -14.42 -5.28 -7.29
CA THR A 41 -15.21 -5.51 -6.09
C THR A 41 -15.56 -4.25 -5.32
N GLY A 42 -14.78 -3.18 -5.49
CA GLY A 42 -14.94 -1.95 -4.73
C GLY A 42 -14.58 -2.09 -3.25
N MET A 43 -13.99 -3.22 -2.85
CA MET A 43 -13.66 -3.42 -1.45
C MET A 43 -12.52 -2.52 -1.00
N THR A 44 -12.46 -2.26 0.30
CA THR A 44 -11.35 -1.53 0.91
C THR A 44 -10.20 -2.48 1.16
N ILE A 45 -9.04 -2.16 0.61
CA ILE A 45 -7.83 -2.97 0.80
C ILE A 45 -6.81 -2.13 1.55
N VAL A 46 -6.32 -2.66 2.66
CA VAL A 46 -5.23 -2.05 3.43
C VAL A 46 -4.04 -2.99 3.32
N PHE A 47 -2.91 -2.49 2.82
CA PHE A 47 -1.71 -3.31 2.80
C PHE A 47 -0.53 -2.56 3.39
N ILE A 48 0.35 -3.30 4.05
CA ILE A 48 1.52 -2.78 4.72
C ILE A 48 2.74 -3.11 3.89
N THR A 49 3.58 -2.12 3.62
CA THR A 49 4.80 -2.31 2.83
C THR A 49 5.91 -1.39 3.32
N HIS A 50 7.15 -1.83 3.15
CA HIS A 50 8.32 -0.99 3.37
C HIS A 50 8.75 -0.25 2.11
N ASP A 51 8.13 -0.56 0.98
CA ASP A 51 8.48 0.05 -0.30
C ASP A 51 7.55 1.22 -0.59
N ILE A 52 8.09 2.43 -0.49
CA ILE A 52 7.29 3.64 -0.69
C ILE A 52 6.76 3.75 -2.14
N GLY A 53 7.52 3.27 -3.11
CA GLY A 53 7.07 3.24 -4.51
C GLY A 53 5.86 2.35 -4.69
N GLU A 54 5.85 1.20 -4.03
CA GLU A 54 4.72 0.28 -4.04
C GLU A 54 3.50 0.91 -3.39
N ALA A 55 3.69 1.58 -2.25
CA ALA A 55 2.60 2.26 -1.56
C ALA A 55 1.95 3.32 -2.47
N PHE A 56 2.76 4.11 -3.17
CA PHE A 56 2.23 5.12 -4.08
C PHE A 56 1.61 4.55 -5.34
N LYS A 57 2.12 3.42 -5.82
CA LYS A 57 1.59 2.77 -7.00
C LYS A 57 0.20 2.19 -6.76
N LEU A 58 0.02 1.53 -5.62
CA LEU A 58 -1.19 0.79 -5.33
C LEU A 58 -2.19 1.55 -4.47
N GLY A 59 -1.71 2.40 -3.58
CA GLY A 59 -2.55 3.07 -2.62
C GLY A 59 -3.12 4.38 -3.13
N SER A 60 -4.40 4.60 -2.92
CA SER A 60 -5.02 5.91 -3.13
C SER A 60 -4.73 6.84 -1.95
N ARG A 61 -4.53 6.25 -0.78
CA ARG A 61 -4.21 6.99 0.44
C ARG A 61 -3.08 6.24 1.15
N VAL A 62 -2.07 6.98 1.55
CA VAL A 62 -0.88 6.40 2.18
C VAL A 62 -0.77 6.88 3.62
N LEU A 63 -0.52 5.95 4.52
CA LEU A 63 -0.29 6.24 5.94
C LEU A 63 1.17 5.93 6.26
N ILE A 64 1.89 6.93 6.75
CA ILE A 64 3.28 6.74 7.18
C ILE A 64 3.30 6.46 8.66
N MET A 65 3.90 5.33 9.05
CA MET A 65 3.96 4.88 10.43
C MET A 65 5.34 5.13 11.01
N LYS A 66 5.37 5.50 12.27
CA LYS A 66 6.62 5.64 13.03
C LYS A 66 6.35 5.34 14.49
N ASP A 67 7.16 4.47 15.07
CA ASP A 67 7.06 4.12 16.51
C ASP A 67 5.65 3.66 16.90
N GLY A 68 5.01 2.90 16.02
CA GLY A 68 3.69 2.35 16.28
C GLY A 68 2.54 3.33 16.11
N CYS A 69 2.81 4.54 15.64
CA CYS A 69 1.80 5.58 15.45
C CYS A 69 1.70 6.01 14.01
N ILE A 70 0.53 6.50 13.61
CA ILE A 70 0.36 7.14 12.31
C ILE A 70 1.04 8.50 12.38
N TRP A 71 2.12 8.66 11.60
CA TRP A 71 2.93 9.88 11.63
C TRP A 71 2.42 10.94 10.66
N GLN A 72 1.98 10.50 9.50
CA GLN A 72 1.36 11.39 8.51
C GLN A 72 0.52 10.54 7.56
N GLU A 73 -0.56 11.10 7.01
CA GLU A 73 -1.37 10.43 6.02
C GLU A 73 -1.77 11.40 4.91
N GLY A 74 -2.03 10.86 3.73
CA GLY A 74 -2.48 11.67 2.61
C GLY A 74 -2.30 10.94 1.29
N SER A 75 -2.64 11.64 0.21
CA SER A 75 -2.35 11.16 -1.13
C SER A 75 -0.87 11.39 -1.43
N LYS A 76 -0.38 10.78 -2.53
CA LYS A 76 1.01 10.98 -2.97
C LYS A 76 1.34 12.47 -3.10
N GLY A 77 0.47 13.23 -3.75
CA GLY A 77 0.69 14.66 -3.96
C GLY A 77 0.78 15.43 -2.66
N GLN A 78 -0.11 15.13 -1.72
CA GLN A 78 -0.13 15.81 -0.42
C GLN A 78 1.15 15.54 0.38
N LEU A 79 1.59 14.28 0.39
CA LEU A 79 2.79 13.90 1.13
C LEU A 79 4.06 14.52 0.53
N LEU A 80 4.16 14.54 -0.79
CA LEU A 80 5.32 15.11 -1.47
C LEU A 80 5.38 16.63 -1.34
N GLU A 81 4.22 17.28 -1.34
CA GLU A 81 4.14 18.75 -1.26
C GLU A 81 4.45 19.26 0.14
N ALA A 82 3.98 18.54 1.16
CA ALA A 82 4.08 19.03 2.54
C ALA A 82 4.45 17.89 3.50
N PRO A 83 5.68 17.33 3.40
CA PRO A 83 6.11 16.31 4.36
C PRO A 83 6.20 16.93 5.75
N ARG A 84 5.70 16.18 6.73
CA ARG A 84 5.58 16.67 8.11
C ARG A 84 6.91 17.08 8.72
N ASP A 85 7.96 16.31 8.43
CA ASP A 85 9.28 16.55 9.00
C ASP A 85 10.38 15.92 8.13
N GLU A 86 11.61 15.99 8.60
CA GLU A 86 12.76 15.45 7.88
C GLU A 86 12.70 13.94 7.72
N PHE A 87 12.16 13.24 8.72
CA PHE A 87 11.99 11.79 8.62
C PHE A 87 11.10 11.44 7.42
N VAL A 88 9.96 12.10 7.28
CA VAL A 88 9.03 11.86 6.18
C VAL A 88 9.66 12.24 4.86
N ARG A 89 10.34 13.39 4.81
CA ARG A 89 10.99 13.84 3.58
C ARG A 89 12.02 12.85 3.10
N LYS A 90 12.85 12.32 3.99
CA LYS A 90 13.86 11.31 3.63
C LYS A 90 13.23 10.00 3.18
N LEU A 91 12.14 9.60 3.83
CA LEU A 91 11.43 8.39 3.46
C LEU A 91 10.88 8.48 2.04
N LEU A 92 10.36 9.64 1.65
CA LEU A 92 9.79 9.88 0.33
C LEU A 92 10.83 10.14 -0.74
N ASP A 93 12.01 10.56 -0.36
CA ASP A 93 13.10 10.91 -1.28
C ASP A 93 13.91 9.66 -1.62
N ARG A 94 13.53 9.00 -2.70
CA ARG A 94 14.18 7.75 -3.12
C ARG A 94 14.60 7.78 -4.57
#